data_b2cbe59ff6a0f8ae4bc443d2b3c102a6
#
_entry.id   b2cbe59ff6a0f8ae4bc443d2b3c102a6
#
_cell.length_a   1.000
_cell.length_b   1.000
_cell.length_c   1.000
_cell.angle_alpha   90.00
_cell.angle_beta   90.00
_cell.angle_gamma   90.00
#
_symmetry.space_group_name_H-M   'P 1'
#
loop_
_entity.id
_entity.type
_entity.pdbx_description
1 polymer ?
#
loop_
_entity_poly.entity_id
_entity_poly.type
_entity_poly.pdbx_seq_one_letter_code
_entity_poly.pdbx_strand_id
1 'polypeptide(L)'
;MTNVVALNVPTRILPLEARIAALLGCFSQSRRIGDDVFWLKENAELLNILECTGQPVPAEALQVYEGFYEQAEKRLQFFPQYYRFLLSLALDLEDLGMPGDTAQRMVDFAKSEGLAQAELSDLQRAEARRLMIRRGVEPIKDDGLDDRLRNFSARTRTFTLPNKKAAYELTHISFYLSEYGRRDPNLSVEGKLSLHFAGLTAFLDQNADLLAEICIALRFSGVIPPAIWTDWLEGETLGFAIEEGDTVPLNDDYHEFFVCNWHQAVAGGPVFRKAFGAGRMRFERHQRPTALREISQVMLSLDDARCTDWEVMRNRMTPQLSPEARDVLNIAAESSTEFDAFFEGFARAGSA
;
A
#
# COMPACT_ATOMS: atom_id res chain seq x y z
N MET A 1 4.04 34.59 43.12
CA MET A 1 3.95 34.27 41.70
C MET A 1 4.86 33.08 41.48
N THR A 2 4.31 31.89 41.33
CA THR A 2 5.04 30.65 41.08
C THR A 2 5.26 30.53 39.56
N ASN A 3 6.51 30.74 39.11
CA ASN A 3 6.87 30.46 37.71
C ASN A 3 6.88 28.94 37.51
N VAL A 4 5.84 28.39 36.89
CA VAL A 4 5.85 27.02 36.37
C VAL A 4 6.56 27.07 35.03
N VAL A 5 7.82 26.65 34.99
CA VAL A 5 8.55 26.41 33.74
C VAL A 5 8.14 25.00 33.27
N ALA A 6 7.32 24.91 32.23
CA ALA A 6 7.10 23.67 31.54
C ALA A 6 8.39 23.21 30.88
N LEU A 7 9.09 22.26 31.48
CA LEU A 7 10.22 21.58 30.82
C LEU A 7 9.65 20.67 29.73
N ASN A 8 9.82 21.09 28.48
CA ASN A 8 9.62 20.22 27.33
C ASN A 8 10.77 19.19 27.32
N VAL A 9 10.60 18.09 28.06
CA VAL A 9 11.53 16.95 28.01
C VAL A 9 11.28 16.27 26.67
N PRO A 10 12.28 16.21 25.76
CA PRO A 10 12.11 15.48 24.51
C PRO A 10 11.73 14.04 24.85
N THR A 11 10.58 13.58 24.37
CA THR A 11 10.18 12.18 24.48
C THR A 11 11.26 11.36 23.80
N ARG A 12 11.97 10.51 24.55
CA ARG A 12 13.03 9.67 24.01
C ARG A 12 12.40 8.67 23.06
N ILE A 13 12.57 8.89 21.76
CA ILE A 13 12.12 7.92 20.76
C ILE A 13 12.89 6.62 21.00
N LEU A 14 12.17 5.52 21.22
CA LEU A 14 12.74 4.20 21.40
C LEU A 14 13.53 3.77 20.14
N PRO A 15 14.54 2.90 20.26
CA PRO A 15 15.19 2.26 19.12
C PRO A 15 14.18 1.59 18.19
N LEU A 16 14.52 1.43 16.91
CA LEU A 16 13.61 0.89 15.89
C LEU A 16 13.11 -0.50 16.27
N GLU A 17 14.00 -1.36 16.76
CA GLU A 17 13.67 -2.72 17.20
C GLU A 17 12.61 -2.73 18.31
N ALA A 18 12.72 -1.84 19.28
CA ALA A 18 11.73 -1.73 20.35
C ALA A 18 10.38 -1.20 19.83
N ARG A 19 10.39 -0.31 18.82
CA ARG A 19 9.18 0.18 18.18
C ARG A 19 8.50 -0.90 17.34
N ILE A 20 9.28 -1.72 16.62
CA ILE A 20 8.77 -2.88 15.88
C ILE A 20 8.18 -3.90 16.85
N ALA A 21 8.86 -4.21 17.96
CA ALA A 21 8.33 -5.12 18.97
C ALA A 21 7.00 -4.64 19.56
N ALA A 22 6.85 -3.34 19.80
CA ALA A 22 5.59 -2.75 20.27
C ALA A 22 4.46 -2.89 19.21
N LEU A 23 4.76 -2.67 17.94
CA LEU A 23 3.80 -2.89 16.84
C LEU A 23 3.38 -4.35 16.76
N LEU A 24 4.34 -5.30 16.75
CA LEU A 24 4.04 -6.73 16.72
C LEU A 24 3.16 -7.15 17.91
N GLY A 25 3.49 -6.70 19.13
CA GLY A 25 2.66 -6.95 20.31
C GLY A 25 1.24 -6.37 20.20
N CYS A 26 1.11 -5.14 19.69
CA CYS A 26 -0.18 -4.51 19.49
C CYS A 26 -1.06 -5.30 18.51
N PHE A 27 -0.54 -5.62 17.32
CA PHE A 27 -1.31 -6.25 16.25
C PHE A 27 -1.57 -7.74 16.50
N SER A 28 -0.65 -8.45 17.17
CA SER A 28 -0.85 -9.87 17.49
C SER A 28 -1.77 -10.12 18.68
N GLN A 29 -1.73 -9.25 19.72
CA GLN A 29 -2.35 -9.56 21.01
C GLN A 29 -3.40 -8.55 21.48
N SER A 30 -3.29 -7.27 21.08
CA SER A 30 -4.07 -6.20 21.72
C SER A 30 -5.19 -5.64 20.85
N ARG A 31 -5.05 -5.60 19.53
CA ARG A 31 -6.04 -4.97 18.63
C ARG A 31 -7.25 -5.88 18.38
N ARG A 32 -7.03 -7.14 18.08
CA ARG A 32 -8.07 -8.10 17.74
C ARG A 32 -8.09 -9.24 18.75
N ILE A 33 -9.26 -9.80 18.97
CA ILE A 33 -9.42 -10.98 19.81
C ILE A 33 -9.36 -12.21 18.92
N GLY A 34 -8.37 -13.06 19.17
CA GLY A 34 -8.17 -14.28 18.39
C GLY A 34 -7.57 -13.97 17.02
N ASP A 35 -7.88 -14.81 16.07
CA ASP A 35 -7.30 -14.91 14.75
C ASP A 35 -8.40 -14.95 13.69
N ASP A 36 -9.31 -14.01 13.80
CA ASP A 36 -10.32 -13.76 12.78
C ASP A 36 -9.69 -13.22 11.48
N VAL A 37 -10.50 -13.05 10.45
CA VAL A 37 -10.02 -12.57 9.14
C VAL A 37 -9.36 -11.18 9.21
N PHE A 38 -9.79 -10.32 10.13
CA PHE A 38 -9.18 -8.99 10.30
C PHE A 38 -7.83 -9.11 10.99
N TRP A 39 -7.72 -10.01 11.99
CA TRP A 39 -6.42 -10.33 12.61
C TRP A 39 -5.44 -10.86 11.56
N LEU A 40 -5.89 -11.82 10.72
CA LEU A 40 -5.05 -12.38 9.66
C LEU A 40 -4.58 -11.29 8.70
N LYS A 41 -5.48 -10.41 8.27
CA LYS A 41 -5.15 -9.30 7.35
C LYS A 41 -4.14 -8.33 7.96
N GLU A 42 -4.44 -7.79 9.14
CA GLU A 42 -3.61 -6.79 9.83
C GLU A 42 -2.18 -7.30 10.05
N ASN A 43 -2.04 -8.55 10.52
CA ASN A 43 -0.74 -9.15 10.80
C ASN A 43 0.01 -9.56 9.53
N ALA A 44 -0.68 -10.04 8.48
CA ALA A 44 -0.05 -10.35 7.20
C ALA A 44 0.55 -9.08 6.55
N GLU A 45 -0.14 -7.94 6.62
CA GLU A 45 0.36 -6.67 6.11
C GLU A 45 1.63 -6.22 6.88
N LEU A 46 1.59 -6.23 8.22
CA LEU A 46 2.73 -5.81 9.03
C LEU A 46 3.95 -6.70 8.79
N LEU A 47 3.78 -8.03 8.88
CA LEU A 47 4.89 -8.98 8.71
C LEU A 47 5.47 -8.91 7.30
N ASN A 48 4.63 -8.81 6.27
CA ASN A 48 5.09 -8.67 4.90
C ASN A 48 5.92 -7.39 4.67
N ILE A 49 5.50 -6.25 5.24
CA ILE A 49 6.28 -5.01 5.17
C ILE A 49 7.63 -5.16 5.85
N LEU A 50 7.67 -5.75 7.04
CA LEU A 50 8.93 -5.97 7.78
C LEU A 50 9.86 -6.90 7.00
N GLU A 51 9.33 -8.00 6.45
CA GLU A 51 10.09 -9.00 5.70
C GLU A 51 10.61 -8.41 4.38
N CYS A 52 9.74 -7.83 3.54
CA CYS A 52 10.15 -7.38 2.21
C CYS A 52 11.07 -6.15 2.23
N THR A 53 11.11 -5.41 3.34
CA THR A 53 12.00 -4.25 3.53
C THR A 53 13.22 -4.56 4.39
N GLY A 54 13.38 -5.80 4.85
CA GLY A 54 14.52 -6.24 5.65
C GLY A 54 14.65 -5.49 6.98
N GLN A 55 13.53 -5.16 7.64
CA GLN A 55 13.59 -4.45 8.91
C GLN A 55 14.15 -5.35 10.02
N PRO A 56 14.92 -4.78 10.97
CA PRO A 56 15.49 -5.55 12.08
C PRO A 56 14.39 -5.95 13.08
N VAL A 57 13.94 -7.21 13.01
CA VAL A 57 12.95 -7.76 13.94
C VAL A 57 13.67 -8.56 15.02
N PRO A 58 13.54 -8.19 16.31
CA PRO A 58 14.09 -8.98 17.40
C PRO A 58 13.44 -10.38 17.45
N ALA A 59 14.25 -11.43 17.63
CA ALA A 59 13.73 -12.81 17.70
C ALA A 59 12.68 -12.97 18.81
N GLU A 60 12.89 -12.30 19.94
CA GLU A 60 11.95 -12.31 21.07
C GLU A 60 10.60 -11.68 20.72
N ALA A 61 10.59 -10.71 19.78
CA ALA A 61 9.35 -10.05 19.36
C ALA A 61 8.48 -10.97 18.48
N LEU A 62 9.04 -12.02 17.87
CA LEU A 62 8.28 -13.00 17.09
C LEU A 62 7.56 -14.03 17.98
N GLN A 63 7.96 -14.18 19.25
CA GLN A 63 7.35 -15.15 20.18
C GLN A 63 5.84 -14.94 20.37
N VAL A 64 5.36 -13.72 20.17
CA VAL A 64 3.92 -13.41 20.25
C VAL A 64 3.09 -14.17 19.20
N TYR A 65 3.72 -14.71 18.16
CA TYR A 65 3.09 -15.50 17.10
C TYR A 65 3.26 -17.03 17.24
N GLU A 66 4.02 -17.53 18.23
CA GLU A 66 4.27 -18.98 18.38
C GLU A 66 2.97 -19.79 18.38
N GLY A 67 1.99 -19.39 19.21
CA GLY A 67 0.71 -20.08 19.29
C GLY A 67 -0.09 -20.10 17.99
N PHE A 68 -0.01 -19.04 17.19
CA PHE A 68 -0.58 -19.00 15.84
C PHE A 68 0.18 -19.93 14.90
N TYR A 69 1.51 -19.84 14.89
CA TYR A 69 2.38 -20.58 13.99
C TYR A 69 2.25 -22.11 14.18
N GLU A 70 2.17 -22.58 15.43
CA GLU A 70 1.94 -23.99 15.76
C GLU A 70 0.58 -24.51 15.23
N GLN A 71 -0.42 -23.66 15.11
CA GLN A 71 -1.76 -24.02 14.65
C GLN A 71 -2.00 -23.72 13.16
N ALA A 72 -1.07 -23.05 12.48
CA ALA A 72 -1.28 -22.50 11.14
C ALA A 72 -1.61 -23.59 10.10
N GLU A 73 -0.91 -24.73 10.12
CA GLU A 73 -1.17 -25.85 9.22
C GLU A 73 -2.57 -26.43 9.43
N LYS A 74 -2.98 -26.67 10.67
CA LYS A 74 -4.31 -27.20 11.01
C LYS A 74 -5.41 -26.20 10.60
N ARG A 75 -5.16 -24.92 10.73
CA ARG A 75 -6.10 -23.86 10.29
C ARG A 75 -6.23 -23.82 8.79
N LEU A 76 -5.12 -23.95 8.05
CA LEU A 76 -5.16 -24.04 6.59
C LEU A 76 -5.99 -25.22 6.12
N GLN A 77 -5.82 -26.38 6.73
CA GLN A 77 -6.59 -27.59 6.39
C GLN A 77 -8.08 -27.42 6.64
N PHE A 78 -8.48 -26.67 7.65
CA PHE A 78 -9.87 -26.44 8.00
C PHE A 78 -10.50 -25.22 7.29
N PHE A 79 -9.70 -24.16 7.05
CA PHE A 79 -10.11 -22.89 6.42
C PHE A 79 -9.33 -22.60 5.14
N PRO A 80 -9.35 -23.46 4.12
CA PRO A 80 -8.54 -23.28 2.91
C PRO A 80 -8.86 -21.99 2.14
N GLN A 81 -10.04 -21.40 2.33
CA GLN A 81 -10.41 -20.11 1.71
C GLN A 81 -9.52 -18.94 2.17
N TYR A 82 -8.81 -19.07 3.29
CA TYR A 82 -7.87 -18.05 3.80
C TYR A 82 -6.40 -18.40 3.52
N TYR A 83 -6.13 -19.37 2.63
CA TYR A 83 -4.78 -19.91 2.44
C TYR A 83 -3.74 -18.86 2.11
N ARG A 84 -4.06 -17.81 1.35
CA ARG A 84 -3.09 -16.75 0.99
C ARG A 84 -2.62 -15.97 2.21
N PHE A 85 -3.53 -15.59 3.12
CA PHE A 85 -3.14 -14.97 4.39
C PHE A 85 -2.34 -15.91 5.28
N LEU A 86 -2.79 -17.16 5.40
CA LEU A 86 -2.14 -18.17 6.25
C LEU A 86 -0.74 -18.50 5.73
N LEU A 87 -0.57 -18.64 4.40
CA LEU A 87 0.74 -18.84 3.78
C LEU A 87 1.64 -17.60 3.96
N SER A 88 1.12 -16.39 3.71
CA SER A 88 1.91 -15.16 3.89
C SER A 88 2.44 -15.06 5.30
N LEU A 89 1.57 -15.23 6.31
CA LEU A 89 1.96 -15.18 7.73
C LEU A 89 3.05 -16.20 8.07
N ALA A 90 2.87 -17.48 7.69
CA ALA A 90 3.83 -18.52 8.01
C ALA A 90 5.18 -18.30 7.30
N LEU A 91 5.14 -17.91 6.01
CA LEU A 91 6.32 -17.62 5.21
C LEU A 91 7.10 -16.42 5.77
N ASP A 92 6.39 -15.33 6.09
CA ASP A 92 7.01 -14.10 6.58
C ASP A 92 7.59 -14.29 7.98
N LEU A 93 6.93 -15.06 8.86
CA LEU A 93 7.46 -15.41 10.17
C LEU A 93 8.77 -16.21 10.07
N GLU A 94 8.83 -17.24 9.19
CA GLU A 94 10.05 -18.03 8.99
C GLU A 94 11.16 -17.18 8.36
N ASP A 95 10.86 -16.37 7.36
CA ASP A 95 11.85 -15.52 6.67
C ASP A 95 12.35 -14.37 7.58
N LEU A 96 11.56 -13.96 8.59
CA LEU A 96 11.97 -13.04 9.65
C LEU A 96 12.77 -13.72 10.79
N GLY A 97 12.89 -15.06 10.78
CA GLY A 97 13.75 -15.80 11.69
C GLY A 97 13.02 -16.67 12.72
N MET A 98 11.71 -16.88 12.63
CA MET A 98 11.00 -17.87 13.44
C MET A 98 11.46 -19.29 13.05
N PRO A 99 11.91 -20.13 13.98
CA PRO A 99 12.38 -21.48 13.65
C PRO A 99 11.20 -22.39 13.28
N GLY A 100 11.36 -23.21 12.24
CA GLY A 100 10.38 -24.20 11.81
C GLY A 100 10.36 -24.42 10.30
N ASP A 101 9.44 -25.25 9.86
CA ASP A 101 9.18 -25.63 8.46
C ASP A 101 7.70 -25.74 8.15
N THR A 102 6.85 -25.12 8.97
CA THR A 102 5.39 -25.13 8.82
C THR A 102 4.97 -24.54 7.50
N ALA A 103 5.63 -23.46 7.05
CA ALA A 103 5.32 -22.83 5.76
C ALA A 103 5.57 -23.80 4.58
N GLN A 104 6.61 -24.64 4.63
CA GLN A 104 6.83 -25.64 3.60
C GLN A 104 5.68 -26.65 3.55
N ARG A 105 5.26 -27.20 4.69
CA ARG A 105 4.14 -28.17 4.74
C ARG A 105 2.84 -27.55 4.27
N MET A 106 2.59 -26.28 4.62
CA MET A 106 1.40 -25.55 4.19
C MET A 106 1.42 -25.29 2.67
N VAL A 107 2.57 -24.97 2.08
CA VAL A 107 2.74 -24.83 0.63
C VAL A 107 2.48 -26.16 -0.08
N ASP A 108 3.01 -27.27 0.43
CA ASP A 108 2.80 -28.60 -0.12
C ASP A 108 1.30 -29.02 -0.05
N PHE A 109 0.62 -28.71 1.05
CA PHE A 109 -0.81 -28.90 1.19
C PHE A 109 -1.59 -28.05 0.16
N ALA A 110 -1.31 -26.74 0.06
CA ALA A 110 -1.99 -25.85 -0.88
C ALA A 110 -1.81 -26.31 -2.34
N LYS A 111 -0.65 -26.90 -2.68
CA LYS A 111 -0.38 -27.50 -3.98
C LYS A 111 -1.22 -28.77 -4.19
N SER A 112 -1.24 -29.68 -3.20
CA SER A 112 -1.98 -30.94 -3.31
C SER A 112 -3.50 -30.73 -3.47
N GLU A 113 -4.04 -29.71 -2.81
CA GLU A 113 -5.46 -29.32 -2.88
C GLU A 113 -5.78 -28.43 -4.10
N GLY A 114 -4.78 -28.03 -4.89
CA GLY A 114 -5.00 -27.21 -6.07
C GLY A 114 -5.53 -25.79 -5.79
N LEU A 115 -5.24 -25.23 -4.61
CA LEU A 115 -5.86 -23.98 -4.17
C LEU A 115 -5.53 -22.81 -5.10
N ALA A 116 -4.30 -22.73 -5.61
CA ALA A 116 -3.89 -21.69 -6.54
C ALA A 116 -4.58 -21.81 -7.92
N GLN A 117 -4.86 -23.03 -8.38
CA GLN A 117 -5.57 -23.24 -9.65
C GLN A 117 -7.05 -22.85 -9.55
N ALA A 118 -7.63 -22.89 -8.35
CA ALA A 118 -9.03 -22.52 -8.09
C ALA A 118 -9.27 -20.99 -8.11
N GLU A 119 -8.20 -20.17 -8.09
CA GLU A 119 -8.33 -18.72 -8.16
C GLU A 119 -8.88 -18.26 -9.51
N LEU A 120 -9.87 -17.36 -9.49
CA LEU A 120 -10.55 -16.89 -10.69
C LEU A 120 -9.82 -15.70 -11.35
N SER A 121 -9.17 -14.84 -10.56
CA SER A 121 -8.50 -13.66 -11.09
C SER A 121 -6.99 -13.90 -11.31
N ASP A 122 -6.46 -13.34 -12.40
CA ASP A 122 -5.04 -13.41 -12.69
C ASP A 122 -4.19 -12.80 -11.57
N LEU A 123 -4.68 -11.73 -10.92
CA LEU A 123 -3.99 -11.11 -9.80
C LEU A 123 -3.87 -12.05 -8.60
N GLN A 124 -4.95 -12.74 -8.23
CA GLN A 124 -4.95 -13.71 -7.13
C GLN A 124 -4.09 -14.94 -7.46
N ARG A 125 -4.08 -15.38 -8.73
CA ARG A 125 -3.17 -16.44 -9.21
C ARG A 125 -1.71 -16.02 -9.07
N ALA A 126 -1.39 -14.78 -9.42
CA ALA A 126 -0.01 -14.26 -9.30
C ALA A 126 0.43 -14.18 -7.83
N GLU A 127 -0.45 -13.74 -6.93
CA GLU A 127 -0.20 -13.73 -5.48
C GLU A 127 0.06 -15.14 -4.95
N ALA A 128 -0.84 -16.09 -5.26
CA ALA A 128 -0.70 -17.49 -4.84
C ALA A 128 0.61 -18.12 -5.36
N ARG A 129 0.91 -17.91 -6.66
CA ARG A 129 2.16 -18.37 -7.27
C ARG A 129 3.37 -17.81 -6.55
N ARG A 130 3.42 -16.49 -6.33
CA ARG A 130 4.50 -15.80 -5.62
C ARG A 130 4.74 -16.40 -4.23
N LEU A 131 3.68 -16.61 -3.44
CA LEU A 131 3.80 -17.19 -2.11
C LEU A 131 4.42 -18.60 -2.15
N MET A 132 3.97 -19.46 -3.07
CA MET A 132 4.40 -20.85 -3.12
C MET A 132 5.81 -21.01 -3.72
N ILE A 133 6.21 -20.16 -4.66
CA ILE A 133 7.57 -20.15 -5.24
C ILE A 133 8.64 -19.86 -4.18
N ARG A 134 8.33 -19.12 -3.11
CA ARG A 134 9.26 -18.89 -1.99
C ARG A 134 9.75 -20.19 -1.34
N ARG A 135 9.02 -21.30 -1.53
CA ARG A 135 9.42 -22.65 -1.10
C ARG A 135 9.67 -23.59 -2.28
N GLY A 136 10.01 -23.03 -3.45
CA GLY A 136 10.38 -23.80 -4.64
C GLY A 136 9.23 -24.55 -5.31
N VAL A 137 7.98 -24.22 -4.99
CA VAL A 137 6.79 -24.87 -5.54
C VAL A 137 6.13 -24.00 -6.59
N GLU A 138 6.16 -24.44 -7.87
CA GLU A 138 5.38 -23.82 -8.95
C GLU A 138 3.96 -24.41 -8.96
N PRO A 139 2.93 -23.65 -8.54
CA PRO A 139 1.59 -24.19 -8.41
C PRO A 139 0.77 -24.10 -9.70
N ILE A 140 1.12 -23.20 -10.63
CA ILE A 140 0.29 -22.86 -11.79
C ILE A 140 1.15 -22.95 -13.04
N LYS A 141 0.72 -23.83 -13.98
CA LYS A 141 1.29 -23.89 -15.35
C LYS A 141 0.49 -22.97 -16.25
N ASP A 142 0.82 -21.69 -16.26
CA ASP A 142 0.17 -20.67 -17.09
C ASP A 142 1.22 -19.66 -17.58
N ASP A 143 1.86 -19.99 -18.69
CA ASP A 143 2.95 -19.19 -19.29
C ASP A 143 2.46 -17.78 -19.70
N GLY A 144 1.16 -17.58 -19.88
CA GLY A 144 0.58 -16.30 -20.29
C GLY A 144 0.14 -15.39 -19.12
N LEU A 145 0.25 -15.83 -17.86
CA LEU A 145 -0.25 -15.08 -16.70
C LEU A 145 0.44 -13.71 -16.56
N ASP A 146 1.76 -13.69 -16.60
CA ASP A 146 2.52 -12.45 -16.45
C ASP A 146 2.24 -11.47 -17.59
N ASP A 147 2.09 -11.96 -18.82
CA ASP A 147 1.81 -11.11 -19.97
C ASP A 147 0.41 -10.50 -19.91
N ARG A 148 -0.60 -11.25 -19.42
CA ARG A 148 -1.94 -10.69 -19.21
C ARG A 148 -1.93 -9.58 -18.16
N LEU A 149 -1.16 -9.73 -17.08
CA LEU A 149 -1.00 -8.71 -16.05
C LEU A 149 -0.27 -7.47 -16.60
N ARG A 150 0.83 -7.66 -17.36
CA ARG A 150 1.53 -6.55 -18.04
C ARG A 150 0.65 -5.85 -19.06
N ASN A 151 -0.16 -6.59 -19.81
CA ASN A 151 -1.11 -6.03 -20.78
C ASN A 151 -2.22 -5.22 -20.09
N PHE A 152 -2.64 -5.60 -18.89
CA PHE A 152 -3.55 -4.77 -18.09
C PHE A 152 -2.88 -3.47 -17.67
N SER A 153 -1.64 -3.53 -17.16
CA SER A 153 -0.89 -2.34 -16.73
C SER A 153 -0.63 -1.35 -17.88
N ALA A 154 -0.54 -1.82 -19.11
CA ALA A 154 -0.31 -0.98 -20.29
C ALA A 154 -1.54 -0.19 -20.77
N ARG A 155 -2.71 -0.33 -20.13
CA ARG A 155 -3.96 0.36 -20.51
C ARG A 155 -4.01 1.79 -19.96
N THR A 156 -3.12 2.66 -20.39
CA THR A 156 -2.90 4.01 -19.85
C THR A 156 -4.19 4.83 -19.68
N ARG A 157 -5.09 4.80 -20.67
CA ARG A 157 -6.37 5.55 -20.61
C ARG A 157 -7.27 5.13 -19.43
N THR A 158 -7.16 3.90 -18.94
CA THR A 158 -7.89 3.44 -17.75
C THR A 158 -7.49 4.24 -16.52
N PHE A 159 -6.23 4.65 -16.44
CA PHE A 159 -5.62 5.28 -15.27
C PHE A 159 -5.65 6.81 -15.30
N THR A 160 -6.15 7.42 -16.38
CA THR A 160 -6.52 8.83 -16.38
C THR A 160 -7.89 9.09 -15.74
N LEU A 161 -8.63 8.03 -15.41
CA LEU A 161 -9.95 8.13 -14.80
C LEU A 161 -9.89 7.78 -13.30
N PRO A 162 -10.75 8.37 -12.48
CA PRO A 162 -10.85 8.05 -11.05
C PRO A 162 -11.38 6.63 -10.82
N ASN A 163 -10.55 5.63 -10.99
CA ASN A 163 -10.86 4.22 -10.79
C ASN A 163 -9.89 3.60 -9.76
N LYS A 164 -10.20 3.81 -8.47
CA LYS A 164 -9.36 3.30 -7.36
C LYS A 164 -9.10 1.79 -7.46
N LYS A 165 -10.13 1.00 -7.80
CA LYS A 165 -9.96 -0.46 -7.90
C LYS A 165 -8.92 -0.84 -8.95
N ALA A 166 -8.99 -0.25 -10.15
CA ALA A 166 -8.00 -0.52 -11.20
C ALA A 166 -6.60 -0.05 -10.78
N ALA A 167 -6.50 1.08 -10.06
CA ALA A 167 -5.22 1.60 -9.59
C ALA A 167 -4.57 0.69 -8.53
N TYR A 168 -5.35 0.15 -7.58
CA TYR A 168 -4.84 -0.86 -6.63
C TYR A 168 -4.47 -2.18 -7.33
N GLU A 169 -5.22 -2.63 -8.34
CA GLU A 169 -4.81 -3.79 -9.12
C GLU A 169 -3.47 -3.54 -9.85
N LEU A 170 -3.26 -2.32 -10.37
CA LEU A 170 -2.01 -1.93 -11.03
C LEU A 170 -0.80 -1.98 -10.08
N THR A 171 -0.94 -1.46 -8.85
CA THR A 171 0.14 -1.50 -7.85
C THR A 171 0.46 -2.93 -7.45
N HIS A 172 -0.55 -3.75 -7.18
CA HIS A 172 -0.37 -5.16 -6.82
C HIS A 172 0.23 -6.00 -7.95
N ILE A 173 -0.10 -5.70 -9.22
CA ILE A 173 0.60 -6.32 -10.38
C ILE A 173 2.09 -6.06 -10.29
N SER A 174 2.49 -4.80 -10.05
CA SER A 174 3.90 -4.45 -9.89
C SER A 174 4.54 -5.18 -8.70
N PHE A 175 3.85 -5.24 -7.55
CA PHE A 175 4.33 -5.92 -6.36
C PHE A 175 4.55 -7.41 -6.57
N TYR A 176 3.60 -8.10 -7.19
CA TYR A 176 3.69 -9.55 -7.37
C TYR A 176 4.68 -9.93 -8.47
N LEU A 177 4.71 -9.19 -9.58
CA LEU A 177 5.68 -9.44 -10.66
C LEU A 177 7.10 -9.12 -10.23
N SER A 178 7.30 -8.11 -9.36
CA SER A 178 8.62 -7.77 -8.82
C SER A 178 9.02 -8.60 -7.61
N GLU A 179 8.16 -9.47 -7.09
CA GLU A 179 8.36 -10.16 -5.80
C GLU A 179 8.72 -9.16 -4.69
N TYR A 180 7.94 -8.10 -4.60
CA TYR A 180 8.14 -7.00 -3.65
C TYR A 180 9.53 -6.35 -3.78
N GLY A 181 9.93 -6.05 -5.03
CA GLY A 181 11.15 -5.33 -5.34
C GLY A 181 12.41 -6.19 -5.46
N ARG A 182 12.30 -7.52 -5.42
CA ARG A 182 13.45 -8.44 -5.56
C ARG A 182 13.88 -8.68 -7.00
N ARG A 183 13.01 -8.36 -7.97
CA ARG A 183 13.31 -8.45 -9.39
C ARG A 183 12.56 -7.38 -10.18
N ASP A 184 13.01 -7.13 -11.43
CA ASP A 184 12.29 -6.22 -12.34
C ASP A 184 10.93 -6.84 -12.75
N PRO A 185 9.79 -6.16 -12.56
CA PRO A 185 8.48 -6.61 -13.04
C PRO A 185 8.34 -6.60 -14.56
N ASN A 186 9.31 -6.03 -15.29
CA ASN A 186 9.34 -5.85 -16.75
C ASN A 186 8.07 -5.16 -17.28
N LEU A 187 7.63 -4.08 -16.59
CA LEU A 187 6.57 -3.25 -17.12
C LEU A 187 7.03 -2.48 -18.36
N SER A 188 6.16 -2.41 -19.39
CA SER A 188 6.39 -1.58 -20.57
C SER A 188 6.42 -0.08 -20.22
N VAL A 189 6.81 0.75 -21.18
CA VAL A 189 6.76 2.22 -21.04
C VAL A 189 5.34 2.67 -20.71
N GLU A 190 4.34 2.09 -21.36
CA GLU A 190 2.92 2.37 -21.11
C GLU A 190 2.50 1.92 -19.71
N GLY A 191 3.01 0.79 -19.20
CA GLY A 191 2.76 0.33 -17.84
C GLY A 191 3.30 1.28 -16.79
N LYS A 192 4.50 1.80 -16.99
CA LYS A 192 5.11 2.84 -16.14
C LYS A 192 4.35 4.17 -16.23
N LEU A 193 3.91 4.55 -17.43
CA LEU A 193 3.05 5.73 -17.63
C LEU A 193 1.70 5.59 -16.91
N SER A 194 1.12 4.39 -16.92
CA SER A 194 -0.11 4.08 -16.16
C SER A 194 0.06 4.33 -14.66
N LEU A 195 1.22 3.99 -14.08
CA LEU A 195 1.54 4.30 -12.69
C LEU A 195 1.61 5.81 -12.45
N HIS A 196 2.20 6.59 -13.37
CA HIS A 196 2.20 8.05 -13.25
C HIS A 196 0.78 8.64 -13.31
N PHE A 197 -0.07 8.16 -14.21
CA PHE A 197 -1.45 8.64 -14.33
C PHE A 197 -2.29 8.29 -13.10
N ALA A 198 -2.15 7.07 -12.58
CA ALA A 198 -2.78 6.68 -11.33
C ALA A 198 -2.28 7.53 -10.16
N GLY A 199 -0.98 7.87 -10.13
CA GLY A 199 -0.38 8.74 -9.13
C GLY A 199 -0.92 10.15 -9.14
N LEU A 200 -1.08 10.75 -10.31
CA LEU A 200 -1.73 12.05 -10.47
C LEU A 200 -3.18 12.03 -9.94
N THR A 201 -3.93 10.98 -10.27
CA THR A 201 -5.31 10.81 -9.75
C THR A 201 -5.32 10.66 -8.23
N ALA A 202 -4.40 9.85 -7.65
CA ALA A 202 -4.29 9.65 -6.22
C ALA A 202 -3.87 10.93 -5.49
N PHE A 203 -2.96 11.71 -6.05
CA PHE A 203 -2.55 13.01 -5.51
C PHE A 203 -3.70 14.04 -5.55
N LEU A 204 -4.44 14.14 -6.64
CA LEU A 204 -5.63 14.99 -6.74
C LEU A 204 -6.72 14.59 -5.73
N ASP A 205 -6.83 13.31 -5.42
CA ASP A 205 -7.75 12.78 -4.41
C ASP A 205 -7.20 12.87 -2.97
N GLN A 206 -5.94 13.35 -2.77
CA GLN A 206 -5.24 13.40 -1.48
C GLN A 206 -5.25 12.04 -0.76
N ASN A 207 -5.18 10.96 -1.54
CA ASN A 207 -5.19 9.58 -1.07
C ASN A 207 -3.76 9.10 -0.82
N ALA A 208 -3.30 9.19 0.44
CA ALA A 208 -1.93 8.86 0.79
C ALA A 208 -1.64 7.36 0.66
N ASP A 209 -2.61 6.50 0.95
CA ASP A 209 -2.50 5.05 0.80
C ASP A 209 -2.17 4.67 -0.65
N LEU A 210 -3.05 5.02 -1.59
CA LEU A 210 -2.86 4.70 -3.00
C LEU A 210 -1.62 5.38 -3.59
N LEU A 211 -1.33 6.64 -3.22
CA LEU A 211 -0.14 7.33 -3.71
C LEU A 211 1.15 6.68 -3.21
N ALA A 212 1.18 6.22 -1.95
CA ALA A 212 2.32 5.51 -1.40
C ALA A 212 2.55 4.16 -2.11
N GLU A 213 1.48 3.37 -2.36
CA GLU A 213 1.59 2.15 -3.16
C GLU A 213 2.12 2.42 -4.57
N ILE A 214 1.65 3.48 -5.23
CA ILE A 214 2.12 3.86 -6.56
C ILE A 214 3.59 4.25 -6.53
N CYS A 215 4.03 5.03 -5.54
CA CYS A 215 5.45 5.39 -5.40
C CYS A 215 6.33 4.16 -5.17
N ILE A 216 5.86 3.16 -4.41
CA ILE A 216 6.53 1.86 -4.25
C ILE A 216 6.59 1.13 -5.59
N ALA A 217 5.47 1.02 -6.31
CA ALA A 217 5.39 0.34 -7.60
C ALA A 217 6.29 0.98 -8.67
N LEU A 218 6.40 2.32 -8.71
CA LEU A 218 7.33 3.06 -9.55
C LEU A 218 8.77 2.65 -9.22
N ARG A 219 9.17 2.66 -7.94
CA ARG A 219 10.52 2.26 -7.53
C ARG A 219 10.85 0.81 -7.89
N PHE A 220 9.92 -0.11 -7.69
CA PHE A 220 10.09 -1.52 -8.08
C PHE A 220 10.19 -1.70 -9.60
N SER A 221 9.64 -0.75 -10.36
CA SER A 221 9.75 -0.71 -11.84
C SER A 221 10.97 0.09 -12.35
N GLY A 222 11.89 0.48 -11.45
CA GLY A 222 13.09 1.23 -11.78
C GLY A 222 12.85 2.71 -12.10
N VAL A 223 11.73 3.28 -11.65
CA VAL A 223 11.36 4.69 -11.86
C VAL A 223 11.41 5.43 -10.52
N ILE A 224 12.03 6.60 -10.52
CA ILE A 224 12.04 7.49 -9.35
C ILE A 224 10.72 8.26 -9.33
N PRO A 225 9.91 8.14 -8.24
CA PRO A 225 8.68 8.92 -8.12
C PRO A 225 8.95 10.43 -8.07
N PRO A 226 8.00 11.28 -8.49
CA PRO A 226 8.11 12.74 -8.34
C PRO A 226 8.42 13.16 -6.90
N ALA A 227 9.36 14.10 -6.73
CA ALA A 227 9.78 14.58 -5.40
C ALA A 227 8.59 15.17 -4.61
N ILE A 228 7.72 15.93 -5.28
CA ILE A 228 6.52 16.53 -4.67
C ILE A 228 5.64 15.45 -3.99
N TRP A 229 5.49 14.28 -4.62
CA TRP A 229 4.70 13.19 -4.05
C TRP A 229 5.37 12.55 -2.84
N THR A 230 6.68 12.33 -2.94
CA THR A 230 7.44 11.71 -1.83
C THR A 230 7.53 12.63 -0.62
N ASP A 231 7.72 13.94 -0.83
CA ASP A 231 7.77 14.94 0.23
C ASP A 231 6.40 15.10 0.91
N TRP A 232 5.32 15.11 0.12
CA TRP A 232 3.96 15.13 0.65
C TRP A 232 3.67 13.87 1.49
N LEU A 233 4.04 12.67 1.00
CA LEU A 233 3.86 11.41 1.74
C LEU A 233 4.70 11.38 3.03
N GLU A 234 5.91 11.94 3.04
CA GLU A 234 6.68 12.05 4.29
C GLU A 234 5.93 12.93 5.30
N GLY A 235 5.41 14.06 4.87
CA GLY A 235 4.59 14.94 5.71
C GLY A 235 3.36 14.24 6.28
N GLU A 236 2.62 13.48 5.46
CA GLU A 236 1.46 12.70 5.89
C GLU A 236 1.88 11.59 6.88
N THR A 237 2.97 10.86 6.61
CA THR A 237 3.49 9.81 7.51
C THR A 237 3.81 10.37 8.89
N LEU A 238 4.43 11.55 8.95
CA LEU A 238 4.74 12.23 10.20
C LEU A 238 3.50 12.85 10.87
N GLY A 239 2.45 13.11 10.10
CA GLY A 239 1.19 13.70 10.57
C GLY A 239 0.27 12.73 11.31
N PHE A 240 0.46 11.40 11.21
CA PHE A 240 -0.40 10.45 11.92
C PHE A 240 -0.44 10.69 13.42
N ALA A 241 -1.63 10.66 14.00
CA ALA A 241 -1.84 10.55 15.43
C ALA A 241 -1.94 9.07 15.83
N ILE A 242 -1.35 8.72 16.98
CA ILE A 242 -1.44 7.37 17.54
C ILE A 242 -2.01 7.53 18.94
N GLU A 243 -3.18 6.93 19.17
CA GLU A 243 -3.86 6.90 20.44
C GLU A 243 -3.74 5.50 21.04
N GLU A 244 -3.44 5.43 22.33
CA GLU A 244 -3.35 4.17 23.09
C GLU A 244 -4.49 4.08 24.09
N GLY A 245 -5.12 2.90 24.21
CA GLY A 245 -6.14 2.63 25.21
C GLY A 245 -7.00 1.42 24.87
N ASP A 246 -7.44 0.69 25.87
CA ASP A 246 -8.22 -0.55 25.73
C ASP A 246 -9.57 -0.36 25.03
N THR A 247 -10.10 0.86 25.01
CA THR A 247 -11.41 1.20 24.44
C THR A 247 -11.33 1.94 23.11
N VAL A 248 -10.12 2.19 22.57
CA VAL A 248 -10.00 2.86 21.26
C VAL A 248 -10.65 2.04 20.17
N PRO A 249 -11.41 2.67 19.25
CA PRO A 249 -12.03 1.99 18.12
C PRO A 249 -10.99 1.35 17.20
N LEU A 250 -11.36 0.23 16.56
CA LEU A 250 -10.51 -0.48 15.60
C LEU A 250 -10.82 -0.14 14.14
N ASN A 251 -11.77 0.75 13.89
CA ASN A 251 -11.98 1.34 12.57
C ASN A 251 -11.10 2.59 12.49
N ASP A 252 -9.91 2.44 11.95
CA ASP A 252 -8.85 3.43 11.89
C ASP A 252 -8.04 3.33 10.59
N ASP A 253 -7.04 4.18 10.44
CA ASP A 253 -6.21 4.30 9.26
C ASP A 253 -4.89 3.48 9.36
N TYR A 254 -4.89 2.34 10.10
CA TYR A 254 -3.68 1.53 10.31
C TYR A 254 -3.04 1.06 8.99
N HIS A 255 -3.88 0.67 8.01
CA HIS A 255 -3.41 0.24 6.69
C HIS A 255 -2.64 1.35 6.00
N GLU A 256 -3.22 2.55 5.93
CA GLU A 256 -2.58 3.73 5.35
C GLU A 256 -1.28 4.08 6.10
N PHE A 257 -1.27 3.97 7.44
CA PHE A 257 -0.06 4.15 8.24
C PHE A 257 1.04 3.15 7.84
N PHE A 258 0.69 1.89 7.67
CA PHE A 258 1.64 0.85 7.25
C PHE A 258 2.18 1.09 5.85
N VAL A 259 1.32 1.37 4.89
CA VAL A 259 1.71 1.59 3.49
C VAL A 259 2.60 2.84 3.35
N CYS A 260 2.29 3.92 4.08
CA CYS A 260 3.14 5.11 4.12
C CYS A 260 4.53 4.81 4.71
N ASN A 261 4.62 4.00 5.78
CA ASN A 261 5.90 3.56 6.32
C ASN A 261 6.64 2.59 5.40
N TRP A 262 5.92 1.72 4.69
CA TRP A 262 6.50 0.88 3.64
C TRP A 262 7.14 1.71 2.53
N HIS A 263 6.43 2.75 2.05
CA HIS A 263 6.99 3.71 1.10
C HIS A 263 8.30 4.32 1.61
N GLN A 264 8.34 4.77 2.89
CA GLN A 264 9.57 5.31 3.49
C GLN A 264 10.72 4.28 3.50
N ALA A 265 10.42 3.02 3.86
CA ALA A 265 11.40 1.94 3.84
C ALA A 265 11.99 1.71 2.44
N VAL A 266 11.14 1.59 1.42
CA VAL A 266 11.54 1.38 0.02
C VAL A 266 12.32 2.58 -0.54
N ALA A 267 12.05 3.79 -0.02
CA ALA A 267 12.82 4.99 -0.34
C ALA A 267 14.17 5.07 0.39
N GLY A 268 14.49 4.13 1.30
CA GLY A 268 15.71 4.15 2.12
C GLY A 268 15.65 5.15 3.28
N GLY A 269 14.45 5.64 3.61
CA GLY A 269 14.21 6.56 4.71
C GLY A 269 13.94 5.86 6.05
N PRO A 270 13.88 6.62 7.15
CA PRO A 270 13.58 6.08 8.48
C PRO A 270 12.09 5.75 8.59
N VAL A 271 11.78 4.56 9.14
CA VAL A 271 10.43 4.02 9.29
C VAL A 271 9.92 4.07 10.73
N PHE A 272 8.61 3.99 10.89
CA PHE A 272 7.94 3.88 12.19
C PHE A 272 8.44 4.91 13.21
N ARG A 273 8.59 6.18 12.79
CA ARG A 273 9.21 7.27 13.58
C ARG A 273 8.36 7.76 14.76
N LYS A 274 7.16 7.21 14.92
CA LYS A 274 6.26 7.53 16.05
C LYS A 274 6.65 6.79 17.32
N ALA A 275 6.20 7.28 18.46
CA ALA A 275 6.21 6.52 19.71
C ALA A 275 5.06 5.53 19.70
N PHE A 276 5.31 4.30 20.12
CA PHE A 276 4.32 3.25 20.26
C PHE A 276 4.22 2.81 21.71
N GLY A 277 2.99 2.64 22.19
CA GLY A 277 2.70 2.06 23.49
C GLY A 277 2.74 0.53 23.51
N ALA A 278 2.48 -0.05 24.65
CA ALA A 278 2.52 -1.51 24.86
C ALA A 278 1.17 -2.19 24.64
N GLY A 279 0.08 -1.42 24.48
CA GLY A 279 -1.29 -1.92 24.42
C GLY A 279 -1.94 -1.76 23.06
N ARG A 280 -3.28 -1.70 23.08
CA ARG A 280 -4.05 -1.44 21.86
C ARG A 280 -3.79 -0.01 21.40
N MET A 281 -3.49 0.15 20.12
CA MET A 281 -3.28 1.43 19.47
C MET A 281 -4.28 1.66 18.35
N ARG A 282 -4.62 2.92 18.13
CA ARG A 282 -5.43 3.45 17.03
C ARG A 282 -4.58 4.41 16.24
N PHE A 283 -4.71 4.35 14.92
CA PHE A 283 -3.95 5.16 13.97
C PHE A 283 -4.90 6.08 13.23
N GLU A 284 -4.67 7.39 13.28
CA GLU A 284 -5.50 8.38 12.60
C GLU A 284 -4.66 9.33 11.76
N ARG A 285 -5.09 9.50 10.52
CA ARG A 285 -4.58 10.55 9.65
C ARG A 285 -5.51 11.76 9.66
N HIS A 286 -4.93 12.94 9.66
CA HIS A 286 -5.72 14.15 9.44
C HIS A 286 -6.26 14.14 8.01
N GLN A 287 -7.59 14.07 7.87
CA GLN A 287 -8.24 14.08 6.56
C GLN A 287 -8.07 15.44 5.89
N ARG A 288 -7.60 15.44 4.65
CA ARG A 288 -7.48 16.64 3.82
C ARG A 288 -8.63 16.74 2.83
N PRO A 289 -9.06 17.97 2.48
CA PRO A 289 -10.01 18.16 1.39
C PRO A 289 -9.48 17.56 0.09
N THR A 290 -10.29 16.76 -0.59
CA THR A 290 -9.96 16.23 -1.92
C THR A 290 -10.33 17.21 -3.01
N ALA A 291 -9.40 17.49 -3.91
CA ALA A 291 -9.65 18.34 -5.07
C ALA A 291 -10.36 17.60 -6.21
N LEU A 292 -10.17 16.28 -6.29
CA LEU A 292 -10.62 15.45 -7.42
C LEU A 292 -12.12 15.55 -7.69
N ARG A 293 -12.93 15.54 -6.62
CA ARG A 293 -14.40 15.66 -6.76
C ARG A 293 -14.81 17.00 -7.32
N GLU A 294 -14.27 18.09 -6.78
CA GLU A 294 -14.59 19.46 -7.20
C GLU A 294 -14.14 19.69 -8.64
N ILE A 295 -12.91 19.29 -8.99
CA ILE A 295 -12.39 19.33 -10.36
C ILE A 295 -13.31 18.56 -11.31
N SER A 296 -13.76 17.37 -10.94
CA SER A 296 -14.67 16.57 -11.78
C SER A 296 -16.02 17.24 -11.97
N GLN A 297 -16.54 17.93 -10.95
CA GLN A 297 -17.81 18.69 -11.05
C GLN A 297 -17.67 19.91 -11.97
N VAL A 298 -16.58 20.67 -11.84
CA VAL A 298 -16.28 21.78 -12.74
C VAL A 298 -16.12 21.30 -14.18
N MET A 299 -15.39 20.21 -14.38
CA MET A 299 -15.27 19.59 -15.71
C MET A 299 -16.62 19.20 -16.30
N LEU A 300 -17.51 18.61 -15.49
CA LEU A 300 -18.85 18.25 -15.93
C LEU A 300 -19.67 19.49 -16.32
N SER A 301 -19.58 20.58 -15.54
CA SER A 301 -20.34 21.82 -15.80
C SER A 301 -19.88 22.57 -17.05
N LEU A 302 -18.67 22.34 -17.51
CA LEU A 302 -18.14 22.98 -18.75
C LEU A 302 -18.69 22.36 -20.03
N ASP A 303 -19.29 21.19 -19.97
CA ASP A 303 -19.95 20.49 -21.09
C ASP A 303 -19.14 20.58 -22.41
N ASP A 304 -19.70 21.12 -23.49
CA ASP A 304 -19.02 21.28 -24.78
C ASP A 304 -17.84 22.28 -24.76
N ALA A 305 -17.70 23.06 -23.69
CA ALA A 305 -16.53 23.93 -23.50
C ALA A 305 -15.27 23.16 -23.02
N ARG A 306 -15.36 21.86 -22.76
CA ARG A 306 -14.20 21.03 -22.42
C ARG A 306 -13.32 20.83 -23.65
N CYS A 307 -12.00 20.81 -23.41
CA CYS A 307 -11.02 20.36 -24.39
C CYS A 307 -9.89 19.60 -23.72
N THR A 308 -9.05 18.95 -24.50
CA THR A 308 -7.91 18.16 -24.03
C THR A 308 -6.69 19.00 -23.69
N ASP A 309 -6.67 20.26 -24.08
CA ASP A 309 -5.56 21.19 -23.86
C ASP A 309 -5.61 21.72 -22.41
N TRP A 310 -4.58 21.38 -21.63
CA TRP A 310 -4.47 21.80 -20.23
C TRP A 310 -4.37 23.32 -20.05
N GLU A 311 -3.60 24.03 -20.88
CA GLU A 311 -3.42 25.46 -20.74
C GLU A 311 -4.74 26.23 -20.96
N VAL A 312 -5.54 25.76 -21.90
CA VAL A 312 -6.89 26.30 -22.13
C VAL A 312 -7.81 25.97 -20.96
N MET A 313 -7.81 24.73 -20.51
CA MET A 313 -8.70 24.27 -19.45
C MET A 313 -8.33 24.84 -18.08
N ARG A 314 -7.05 25.03 -17.80
CA ARG A 314 -6.58 25.70 -16.59
C ARG A 314 -7.27 27.04 -16.39
N ASN A 315 -7.30 27.87 -17.43
CA ASN A 315 -7.93 29.21 -17.39
C ASN A 315 -9.44 29.14 -17.21
N ARG A 316 -10.10 28.09 -17.69
CA ARG A 316 -11.57 27.91 -17.56
C ARG A 316 -11.95 27.33 -16.19
N MET A 317 -11.16 26.45 -15.65
CA MET A 317 -11.45 25.73 -14.40
C MET A 317 -11.05 26.52 -13.16
N THR A 318 -9.86 27.14 -13.16
CA THR A 318 -9.29 27.81 -11.98
C THR A 318 -10.24 28.83 -11.31
N PRO A 319 -10.99 29.68 -12.03
CA PRO A 319 -11.93 30.61 -11.41
C PRO A 319 -13.12 29.95 -10.71
N GLN A 320 -13.42 28.69 -11.02
CA GLN A 320 -14.58 27.94 -10.51
C GLN A 320 -14.21 27.01 -9.33
N LEU A 321 -12.91 26.85 -9.04
CA LEU A 321 -12.41 25.99 -7.98
C LEU A 321 -12.24 26.77 -6.67
N SER A 322 -12.45 26.09 -5.53
CA SER A 322 -12.03 26.59 -4.23
C SER A 322 -10.51 26.86 -4.20
N PRO A 323 -10.04 27.73 -3.30
CA PRO A 323 -8.60 27.97 -3.14
C PRO A 323 -7.82 26.65 -2.92
N GLU A 324 -8.33 25.78 -2.07
CA GLU A 324 -7.70 24.51 -1.73
C GLU A 324 -7.62 23.56 -2.94
N ALA A 325 -8.72 23.40 -3.69
CA ALA A 325 -8.74 22.54 -4.87
C ALA A 325 -7.83 23.09 -5.99
N ARG A 326 -7.74 24.44 -6.10
CA ARG A 326 -6.85 25.10 -7.03
C ARG A 326 -5.39 24.85 -6.71
N ASP A 327 -5.02 24.97 -5.42
CA ASP A 327 -3.64 24.73 -4.98
C ASP A 327 -3.23 23.28 -5.24
N VAL A 328 -4.08 22.31 -4.89
CA VAL A 328 -3.82 20.88 -5.16
C VAL A 328 -3.68 20.63 -6.67
N LEU A 329 -4.55 21.23 -7.52
CA LEU A 329 -4.48 21.07 -8.97
C LEU A 329 -3.18 21.66 -9.56
N ASN A 330 -2.78 22.86 -9.11
CA ASN A 330 -1.55 23.47 -9.57
C ASN A 330 -0.31 22.65 -9.16
N ILE A 331 -0.26 22.19 -7.91
CA ILE A 331 0.82 21.33 -7.43
C ILE A 331 0.85 19.99 -8.20
N ALA A 332 -0.32 19.41 -8.50
CA ALA A 332 -0.39 18.19 -9.31
C ALA A 332 0.17 18.42 -10.73
N ALA A 333 -0.16 19.55 -11.35
CA ALA A 333 0.37 19.90 -12.67
C ALA A 333 1.88 20.11 -12.69
N GLU A 334 2.43 20.67 -11.61
CA GLU A 334 3.88 20.87 -11.45
C GLU A 334 4.62 19.57 -11.04
N SER A 335 3.91 18.59 -10.50
CA SER A 335 4.52 17.38 -9.95
C SER A 335 5.03 16.38 -10.98
N SER A 336 4.55 16.44 -12.21
CA SER A 336 4.89 15.45 -13.23
C SER A 336 4.92 16.05 -14.62
N THR A 337 5.96 15.73 -15.39
CA THR A 337 6.06 16.05 -16.83
C THR A 337 5.00 15.36 -17.67
N GLU A 338 4.35 14.33 -17.13
CA GLU A 338 3.27 13.57 -17.78
C GLU A 338 1.89 14.17 -17.57
N PHE A 339 1.80 15.34 -16.90
CA PHE A 339 0.51 15.92 -16.52
C PHE A 339 -0.36 16.28 -17.74
N ASP A 340 0.21 16.86 -18.80
CA ASP A 340 -0.54 17.22 -20.01
C ASP A 340 -1.11 15.98 -20.69
N ALA A 341 -0.31 14.92 -20.83
CA ALA A 341 -0.76 13.64 -21.37
C ALA A 341 -1.82 12.96 -20.48
N PHE A 342 -1.69 13.06 -19.17
CA PHE A 342 -2.72 12.64 -18.22
C PHE A 342 -4.02 13.43 -18.44
N PHE A 343 -3.91 14.76 -18.49
CA PHE A 343 -5.06 15.66 -18.58
C PHE A 343 -5.83 15.43 -19.89
N GLU A 344 -5.17 15.14 -20.99
CA GLU A 344 -5.80 14.79 -22.26
C GLU A 344 -6.84 13.66 -22.10
N GLY A 345 -6.49 12.61 -21.37
CA GLY A 345 -7.41 11.51 -21.05
C GLY A 345 -8.42 11.87 -19.95
N PHE A 346 -7.99 12.61 -18.92
CA PHE A 346 -8.81 13.01 -17.78
C PHE A 346 -9.94 13.97 -18.18
N ALA A 347 -9.70 14.85 -19.14
CA ALA A 347 -10.68 15.83 -19.63
C ALA A 347 -11.94 15.19 -20.21
N ARG A 348 -11.86 13.97 -20.71
CA ARG A 348 -13.01 13.27 -21.34
C ARG A 348 -13.73 14.14 -22.38
N ALA A 349 -12.98 15.03 -23.02
CA ALA A 349 -13.46 15.80 -24.16
C ALA A 349 -13.52 14.90 -25.38
N GLY A 350 -14.59 14.96 -26.17
CA GLY A 350 -14.63 14.28 -27.46
C GLY A 350 -13.46 14.72 -28.33
N SER A 351 -12.92 13.80 -29.12
CA SER A 351 -12.00 14.20 -30.20
C SER A 351 -12.76 15.17 -31.11
N ALA A 352 -12.25 16.39 -31.24
CA ALA A 352 -12.80 17.37 -32.15
C ALA A 352 -12.72 16.86 -33.60
#